data_7c1132121c9abd03d6c5599cbb0071de
#
_entry.id   7c1132121c9abd03d6c5599cbb0071de
#
_cell.length_a   1.000
_cell.length_b   1.000
_cell.length_c   1.000
_cell.angle_alpha   90.00
_cell.angle_beta   90.00
_cell.angle_gamma   90.00
#
_symmetry.space_group_name_H-M   'P 1'
#
loop_
_entity.id
_entity.type
_entity.pdbx_description
1 polymer ?
#
loop_
_entity_poly.entity_id
_entity_poly.type
_entity_poly.pdbx_seq_one_letter_code
_entity_poly.pdbx_strand_id
1 'polypeptide(L)'
;MNRMRLRIAERLKESQNAAASLTTFNEIDMSSLMSLRSKYKDEILKNHEIKLGFMSAFARACSLALREIPAANASIEGDEIVYRDYVDLSVAVATPKGLVTPVVRNAESMGFLDIEKEIAALGRKVRGGFLLLL
;
A
#
# COMPACT_ATOMS: atom_id res chain seq x y z
N MET A 1 -24.18 -13.11 14.24
CA MET A 1 -23.23 -12.19 13.56
C MET A 1 -24.00 -11.29 12.59
N ASN A 2 -23.60 -10.01 12.43
CA ASN A 2 -24.24 -9.17 11.42
C ASN A 2 -23.68 -9.51 10.02
N ARG A 3 -24.41 -9.09 8.96
CA ARG A 3 -24.08 -9.39 7.55
C ARG A 3 -22.67 -8.91 7.16
N MET A 4 -22.22 -7.77 7.68
CA MET A 4 -20.90 -7.21 7.42
C MET A 4 -19.78 -8.11 7.98
N ARG A 5 -19.91 -8.60 9.21
CA ARG A 5 -18.90 -9.50 9.82
C ARG A 5 -18.82 -10.84 9.10
N LEU A 6 -19.93 -11.36 8.62
CA LEU A 6 -19.94 -12.58 7.80
C LEU A 6 -19.16 -12.38 6.51
N ARG A 7 -19.38 -11.25 5.81
CA ARG A 7 -18.67 -10.93 4.58
C ARG A 7 -17.15 -10.71 4.81
N ILE A 8 -16.77 -10.06 5.90
CA ILE A 8 -15.36 -9.89 6.27
C ILE A 8 -14.71 -11.26 6.49
N ALA A 9 -15.35 -12.15 7.25
CA ALA A 9 -14.85 -13.49 7.50
C ALA A 9 -14.66 -14.31 6.22
N GLU A 10 -15.64 -14.28 5.32
CA GLU A 10 -15.54 -14.91 3.98
C GLU A 10 -14.33 -14.41 3.22
N ARG A 11 -14.20 -13.07 3.06
CA ARG A 11 -13.10 -12.48 2.28
C ARG A 11 -11.72 -12.73 2.87
N LEU A 12 -11.58 -12.67 4.18
CA LEU A 12 -10.30 -12.97 4.84
C LEU A 12 -9.93 -14.46 4.67
N LYS A 13 -10.91 -15.35 4.77
CA LYS A 13 -10.66 -16.79 4.58
C LYS A 13 -10.37 -17.13 3.12
N GLU A 14 -11.07 -16.53 2.18
CA GLU A 14 -10.81 -16.64 0.75
C GLU A 14 -9.37 -16.22 0.41
N SER A 15 -8.93 -15.07 0.93
CA SER A 15 -7.54 -14.59 0.75
C SER A 15 -6.50 -15.56 1.28
N GLN A 16 -6.71 -16.16 2.46
CA GLN A 16 -5.83 -17.19 2.99
C GLN A 16 -5.76 -18.44 2.11
N ASN A 17 -6.89 -18.83 1.53
CA ASN A 17 -6.97 -20.07 0.73
C ASN A 17 -6.46 -19.88 -0.71
N ALA A 18 -6.38 -18.63 -1.19
CA ALA A 18 -5.98 -18.31 -2.56
C ALA A 18 -4.47 -18.38 -2.79
N ALA A 19 -3.65 -18.30 -1.74
CA ALA A 19 -2.20 -18.26 -1.87
C ALA A 19 -1.48 -19.10 -0.81
N ALA A 20 -0.35 -19.71 -1.20
CA ALA A 20 0.63 -20.25 -0.26
C ALA A 20 1.55 -19.11 0.21
N SER A 21 1.31 -18.60 1.41
CA SER A 21 2.05 -17.48 1.94
C SER A 21 3.41 -17.88 2.50
N LEU A 22 4.45 -17.11 2.15
CA LEU A 22 5.79 -17.19 2.73
C LEU A 22 6.01 -15.95 3.61
N THR A 23 6.56 -16.14 4.80
CA THR A 23 6.94 -15.03 5.69
C THR A 23 8.44 -14.95 5.83
N THR A 24 8.99 -13.76 5.63
CA THR A 24 10.41 -13.46 5.86
C THR A 24 10.55 -12.37 6.92
N PHE A 25 11.65 -12.42 7.67
CA PHE A 25 11.97 -11.41 8.69
C PHE A 25 13.32 -10.80 8.35
N ASN A 26 13.42 -9.47 8.45
CA ASN A 26 14.65 -8.74 8.21
C ASN A 26 14.73 -7.51 9.12
N GLU A 27 15.95 -7.15 9.55
CA GLU A 27 16.21 -5.94 10.32
C GLU A 27 16.76 -4.86 9.37
N ILE A 28 16.20 -3.65 9.45
CA ILE A 28 16.57 -2.53 8.59
C ILE A 28 16.91 -1.32 9.46
N ASP A 29 18.13 -0.77 9.31
CA ASP A 29 18.50 0.49 9.93
C ASP A 29 17.75 1.66 9.28
N MET A 30 16.88 2.28 10.06
CA MET A 30 16.04 3.41 9.64
C MET A 30 16.70 4.78 9.88
N SER A 31 17.91 4.85 10.43
CA SER A 31 18.54 6.10 10.87
C SER A 31 18.64 7.13 9.76
N SER A 32 19.09 6.73 8.56
CA SER A 32 19.22 7.63 7.41
C SER A 32 17.87 8.17 6.93
N LEU A 33 16.86 7.32 6.88
CA LEU A 33 15.50 7.71 6.47
C LEU A 33 14.83 8.61 7.52
N MET A 34 15.04 8.34 8.80
CA MET A 34 14.56 9.20 9.90
C MET A 34 15.22 10.58 9.86
N SER A 35 16.52 10.66 9.60
CA SER A 35 17.26 11.91 9.45
C SER A 35 16.76 12.71 8.24
N LEU A 36 16.58 12.07 7.10
CA LEU A 36 16.00 12.67 5.89
C LEU A 36 14.62 13.26 6.18
N ARG A 37 13.73 12.46 6.79
CA ARG A 37 12.40 12.92 7.18
C ARG A 37 12.46 14.10 8.14
N SER A 38 13.31 14.04 9.17
CA SER A 38 13.46 15.12 10.16
C SER A 38 13.90 16.43 9.50
N LYS A 39 14.79 16.35 8.50
CA LYS A 39 15.33 17.51 7.77
C LYS A 39 14.28 18.19 6.89
N TYR A 40 13.42 17.42 6.21
CA TYR A 40 12.55 17.96 5.16
C TYR A 40 11.06 18.02 5.51
N LYS A 41 10.60 17.40 6.59
CA LYS A 41 9.17 17.31 6.93
C LYS A 41 8.46 18.66 7.03
N ASP A 42 9.11 19.67 7.61
CA ASP A 42 8.52 20.98 7.87
C ASP A 42 8.47 21.83 6.59
N GLU A 43 9.51 21.74 5.77
CA GLU A 43 9.57 22.38 4.45
C GLU A 43 8.52 21.80 3.50
N ILE A 44 8.42 20.47 3.42
CA ILE A 44 7.42 19.77 2.60
C ILE A 44 6.00 20.10 3.07
N LEU A 45 5.77 20.14 4.37
CA LEU A 45 4.46 20.49 4.91
C LEU A 45 4.07 21.93 4.53
N LYS A 46 5.03 22.87 4.62
CA LYS A 46 4.82 24.29 4.30
C LYS A 46 4.57 24.52 2.80
N ASN A 47 5.34 23.86 1.93
CA ASN A 47 5.33 24.13 0.50
C ASN A 47 4.29 23.30 -0.27
N HIS A 48 3.96 22.12 0.23
CA HIS A 48 3.10 21.14 -0.48
C HIS A 48 1.87 20.72 0.30
N GLU A 49 1.73 21.15 1.56
CA GLU A 49 0.63 20.73 2.48
C GLU A 49 0.56 19.19 2.67
N ILE A 50 1.70 18.51 2.49
CA ILE A 50 1.83 17.07 2.60
C ILE A 50 2.63 16.71 3.84
N LYS A 51 2.13 15.76 4.62
CA LYS A 51 2.82 15.24 5.80
C LYS A 51 3.73 14.10 5.37
N LEU A 52 5.04 14.33 5.34
CA LEU A 52 6.01 13.29 4.95
C LEU A 52 6.04 12.16 5.98
N GLY A 53 5.63 10.96 5.56
CA GLY A 53 5.69 9.72 6.32
C GLY A 53 6.90 8.87 5.94
N PHE A 54 6.85 7.59 6.30
CA PHE A 54 7.83 6.57 5.87
C PHE A 54 7.27 5.68 4.76
N MET A 55 5.95 5.68 4.57
CA MET A 55 5.29 4.76 3.65
C MET A 55 5.71 4.99 2.19
N SER A 56 5.93 6.23 1.80
CA SER A 56 6.40 6.56 0.45
C SER A 56 7.78 5.98 0.15
N ALA A 57 8.68 5.95 1.14
CA ALA A 57 10.00 5.36 0.98
C ALA A 57 9.90 3.84 0.77
N PHE A 58 9.11 3.15 1.58
CA PHE A 58 8.86 1.71 1.40
C PHE A 58 8.14 1.41 0.09
N ALA A 59 7.12 2.18 -0.27
CA ALA A 59 6.40 2.04 -1.53
C ALA A 59 7.35 2.19 -2.73
N ARG A 60 8.25 3.17 -2.70
CA ARG A 60 9.24 3.37 -3.75
C ARG A 60 10.25 2.23 -3.81
N ALA A 61 10.74 1.77 -2.66
CA ALA A 61 11.66 0.63 -2.61
C ALA A 61 11.00 -0.65 -3.15
N CYS A 62 9.75 -0.92 -2.77
CA CYS A 62 8.98 -2.05 -3.33
C CYS A 62 8.81 -1.92 -4.84
N SER A 63 8.44 -0.74 -5.35
CA SER A 63 8.25 -0.52 -6.78
C SER A 63 9.55 -0.76 -7.58
N LEU A 64 10.70 -0.36 -7.05
CA LEU A 64 12.00 -0.63 -7.67
C LEU A 64 12.34 -2.12 -7.64
N ALA A 65 12.14 -2.78 -6.50
CA ALA A 65 12.40 -4.21 -6.35
C ALA A 65 11.52 -5.07 -7.27
N LEU A 66 10.23 -4.74 -7.42
CA LEU A 66 9.31 -5.45 -8.31
C LEU A 66 9.67 -5.27 -9.79
N ARG A 67 10.29 -4.17 -10.17
CA ARG A 67 10.82 -3.97 -11.52
C ARG A 67 12.10 -4.76 -11.76
N GLU A 68 12.94 -4.90 -10.75
CA GLU A 68 14.18 -5.66 -10.81
C GLU A 68 13.93 -7.18 -10.79
N ILE A 69 12.87 -7.60 -10.05
CA ILE A 69 12.45 -9.00 -9.92
C ILE A 69 10.98 -9.13 -10.36
N PRO A 70 10.71 -9.16 -11.68
CA PRO A 70 9.33 -9.20 -12.21
C PRO A 70 8.51 -10.41 -11.74
N ALA A 71 9.18 -11.53 -11.44
CA ALA A 71 8.52 -12.73 -10.91
C ALA A 71 7.81 -12.49 -9.57
N ALA A 72 8.27 -11.51 -8.77
CA ALA A 72 7.61 -11.13 -7.52
C ALA A 72 6.31 -10.33 -7.73
N ASN A 73 6.10 -9.79 -8.96
CA ASN A 73 4.88 -9.08 -9.36
C ASN A 73 4.05 -9.91 -10.36
N ALA A 74 4.12 -11.21 -10.25
CA ALA A 74 3.38 -12.14 -11.10
C ALA A 74 2.37 -12.95 -10.28
N SER A 75 1.39 -13.53 -10.97
CA SER A 75 0.43 -14.48 -10.39
C SER A 75 0.26 -15.69 -11.31
N ILE A 76 -0.12 -16.81 -10.70
CA ILE A 76 -0.52 -18.02 -11.44
C ILE A 76 -2.04 -17.94 -11.63
N GLU A 77 -2.47 -17.90 -12.89
CA GLU A 77 -3.88 -17.81 -13.28
C GLU A 77 -4.22 -18.98 -14.22
N GLY A 78 -4.81 -20.03 -13.65
CA GLY A 78 -4.99 -21.31 -14.37
C GLY A 78 -3.63 -21.95 -14.65
N ASP A 79 -3.31 -22.17 -15.93
CA ASP A 79 -2.06 -22.78 -16.39
C ASP A 79 -1.02 -21.74 -16.86
N GLU A 80 -1.29 -20.45 -16.62
CA GLU A 80 -0.44 -19.35 -17.09
C GLU A 80 0.20 -18.59 -15.94
N ILE A 81 1.37 -18.00 -16.19
CA ILE A 81 2.02 -17.03 -15.31
C ILE A 81 1.81 -15.64 -15.89
N VAL A 82 1.04 -14.82 -15.18
CA VAL A 82 0.73 -13.45 -15.60
C VAL A 82 1.70 -12.47 -14.93
N TYR A 83 2.55 -11.83 -15.73
CA TYR A 83 3.44 -10.75 -15.29
C TYR A 83 2.76 -9.40 -15.43
N ARG A 84 3.00 -8.50 -14.47
CA ARG A 84 2.44 -7.14 -14.51
C ARG A 84 3.53 -6.10 -14.72
N ASP A 85 3.38 -5.28 -15.76
CA ASP A 85 4.30 -4.19 -16.07
C ASP A 85 4.06 -2.92 -15.23
N TYR A 86 3.04 -2.93 -14.39
CA TYR A 86 2.67 -1.85 -13.49
C TYR A 86 2.76 -2.30 -12.03
N VAL A 87 2.88 -1.35 -11.11
CA VAL A 87 2.90 -1.63 -9.68
C VAL A 87 1.72 -0.93 -8.98
N ASP A 88 0.77 -1.73 -8.54
CA ASP A 88 -0.35 -1.29 -7.72
C ASP A 88 -0.12 -1.70 -6.26
N LEU A 89 -0.13 -0.74 -5.35
CA LEU A 89 0.12 -0.95 -3.93
C LEU A 89 -1.14 -0.78 -3.10
N SER A 90 -1.54 -1.82 -2.38
CA SER A 90 -2.63 -1.74 -1.43
C SER A 90 -2.11 -1.37 -0.04
N VAL A 91 -2.66 -0.31 0.55
CA VAL A 91 -2.29 0.16 1.89
C VAL A 91 -3.48 0.02 2.82
N ALA A 92 -3.36 -0.86 3.82
CA ALA A 92 -4.43 -1.10 4.77
C ALA A 92 -4.68 0.13 5.66
N VAL A 93 -5.93 0.59 5.70
CA VAL A 93 -6.38 1.72 6.53
C VAL A 93 -7.45 1.26 7.48
N ALA A 94 -7.22 1.42 8.78
CA ALA A 94 -8.21 1.15 9.81
C ALA A 94 -9.27 2.26 9.86
N THR A 95 -10.52 1.85 9.97
CA THR A 95 -11.67 2.74 10.16
C THR A 95 -12.54 2.25 11.32
N PRO A 96 -13.41 3.09 11.89
CA PRO A 96 -14.36 2.63 12.91
C PRO A 96 -15.31 1.50 12.44
N LYS A 97 -15.47 1.37 11.12
CA LYS A 97 -16.34 0.35 10.49
C LYS A 97 -15.59 -0.92 10.06
N GLY A 98 -14.27 -0.94 10.16
CA GLY A 98 -13.44 -2.08 9.76
C GLY A 98 -12.17 -1.66 9.01
N LEU A 99 -11.48 -2.64 8.42
CA LEU A 99 -10.28 -2.45 7.62
C LEU A 99 -10.66 -2.28 6.16
N VAL A 100 -10.08 -1.27 5.50
CA VAL A 100 -10.22 -1.03 4.06
C VAL A 100 -8.81 -0.97 3.45
N THR A 101 -8.65 -1.53 2.27
CA THR A 101 -7.37 -1.60 1.56
C THR A 101 -7.44 -0.81 0.24
N PRO A 102 -7.41 0.54 0.28
CA PRO A 102 -7.37 1.33 -0.94
C PRO A 102 -6.09 1.06 -1.72
N VAL A 103 -6.18 1.22 -3.05
CA VAL A 103 -5.09 0.91 -3.97
C VAL A 103 -4.49 2.19 -4.53
N VAL A 104 -3.18 2.35 -4.37
CA VAL A 104 -2.37 3.34 -5.07
C VAL A 104 -1.97 2.73 -6.42
N ARG A 105 -2.50 3.26 -7.51
CA ARG A 105 -2.29 2.75 -8.87
C ARG A 105 -1.01 3.31 -9.48
N ASN A 106 -0.31 2.49 -10.28
CA ASN A 106 0.88 2.87 -11.03
C ASN A 106 1.95 3.55 -10.15
N ALA A 107 2.21 2.98 -8.97
CA ALA A 107 3.14 3.53 -7.99
C ALA A 107 4.59 3.61 -8.52
N GLU A 108 4.94 2.83 -9.54
CA GLU A 108 6.25 2.84 -10.20
C GLU A 108 6.57 4.18 -10.86
N SER A 109 5.54 4.91 -11.32
CA SER A 109 5.68 6.22 -11.96
C SER A 109 5.72 7.39 -10.98
N MET A 110 5.42 7.15 -9.69
CA MET A 110 5.25 8.18 -8.67
C MET A 110 6.55 8.48 -7.92
N GLY A 111 6.75 9.76 -7.57
CA GLY A 111 7.74 10.20 -6.61
C GLY A 111 7.27 10.07 -5.16
N PHE A 112 8.16 10.34 -4.19
CA PHE A 112 7.80 10.26 -2.75
C PHE A 112 6.59 11.10 -2.38
N LEU A 113 6.53 12.36 -2.88
CA LEU A 113 5.45 13.29 -2.55
C LEU A 113 4.13 12.87 -3.17
N ASP A 114 4.15 12.32 -4.39
CA ASP A 114 2.94 11.87 -5.09
C ASP A 114 2.34 10.66 -4.36
N ILE A 115 3.17 9.72 -3.92
CA ILE A 115 2.74 8.56 -3.14
C ILE A 115 2.11 9.01 -1.81
N GLU A 116 2.77 9.92 -1.06
CA GLU A 116 2.21 10.44 0.22
C GLU A 116 0.88 11.18 -0.01
N LYS A 117 0.80 11.99 -1.07
CA LYS A 117 -0.41 12.71 -1.45
C LYS A 117 -1.57 11.76 -1.76
N GLU A 118 -1.30 10.72 -2.55
CA GLU A 118 -2.30 9.73 -2.93
C GLU A 118 -2.76 8.90 -1.73
N ILE A 119 -1.85 8.43 -0.89
CA ILE A 119 -2.19 7.72 0.36
C ILE A 119 -3.05 8.61 1.27
N ALA A 120 -2.69 9.88 1.43
CA ALA A 120 -3.46 10.83 2.24
C ALA A 120 -4.86 11.09 1.64
N ALA A 121 -4.97 11.20 0.32
CA ALA A 121 -6.25 11.38 -0.39
C ALA A 121 -7.15 10.15 -0.23
N LEU A 122 -6.61 8.96 -0.43
CA LEU A 122 -7.32 7.69 -0.24
C LEU A 122 -7.75 7.52 1.22
N GLY A 123 -6.88 7.85 2.18
CA GLY A 123 -7.21 7.81 3.60
C GLY A 123 -8.36 8.75 4.00
N ARG A 124 -8.47 9.93 3.36
CA ARG A 124 -9.61 10.84 3.53
C ARG A 124 -10.89 10.25 2.94
N LYS A 125 -10.84 9.71 1.72
CA LYS A 125 -11.99 9.06 1.04
C LYS A 125 -12.53 7.89 1.86
N VAL A 126 -11.65 7.04 2.39
CA VAL A 126 -12.01 5.89 3.23
C VAL A 126 -12.69 6.34 4.51
N ARG A 127 -12.15 7.32 5.23
CA ARG A 127 -12.75 7.85 6.46
C ARG A 127 -14.07 8.58 6.23
N GLY A 128 -14.21 9.25 5.07
CA GLY A 128 -15.46 9.90 4.64
C GLY A 128 -16.56 8.94 4.19
N GLY A 129 -16.31 7.63 4.17
CA GLY A 129 -17.30 6.61 3.78
C GLY A 129 -17.48 6.41 2.28
N PHE A 130 -16.76 7.13 1.43
CA PHE A 130 -16.90 7.05 -0.03
C PHE A 130 -16.40 5.74 -0.65
N LEU A 131 -15.53 4.99 0.04
CA LEU A 131 -14.95 3.73 -0.45
C LEU A 131 -15.63 2.46 0.10
N LEU A 132 -16.66 2.61 0.91
CA LEU A 132 -17.42 1.46 1.46
C LEU A 132 -18.55 0.99 0.53
N LEU A 133 -18.69 1.58 -0.65
CA LEU A 133 -19.76 1.32 -1.61
C LEU A 133 -19.29 0.60 -2.88
N LEU A 134 -18.02 0.16 -2.95
CA LEU A 134 -17.49 -0.68 -4.02
C LEU A 134 -17.10 -2.06 -3.41
#